data_677cc17c818731234b91b05eb43ce36f
#
_entry.id   677cc17c818731234b91b05eb43ce36f
#
_cell.length_a   1.000
_cell.length_b   1.000
_cell.length_c   1.000
_cell.angle_alpha   90.00
_cell.angle_beta   90.00
_cell.angle_gamma   90.00
#
_symmetry.space_group_name_H-M   'P 1'
#
loop_
_entity.id
_entity.type
_entity.pdbx_description
1 polymer ?
#
loop_
_entity_poly.entity_id
_entity_poly.type
_entity_poly.pdbx_seq_one_letter_code
_entity_poly.pdbx_strand_id
1 'polypeptide(L)'
;ILHKNVNIGFNGNLNLGLAYERNPKFNSSIDMNYRSGKLNFYGSYGNNLNENANFGNIFRPDENSEQIFNFFDDSKSHLIKAGIDFYLNDNNTLSFFTNQNIFDGATEGNTDIIYNNATTFNNQQTFLSDNENDSQQYNFNYKLDFNEDSSHNIELEVDHNIYEGDANTLNRFFGATTRPNFFELTNTERDRTTINLDYVNPLSDSVKLELGLQARLFENIIDYESNARSQNSMGTYIPTTTNFDYSRNIYSAYATYGKKLEKWSYQVGLRAETVKVETLARETDLQTNAVTEIPFDNDYVQVYPSAFFTYNPSEKNTYQLSYSRRIDRPGVGQVNPLPEWNTPLISSFGNQELQPQFTNSVEVNYTRNLEKGSVTAGVFYRLVEDEISRAVFVDRSNLNRIILTYDNFDNTSAYGIEFSSNYRPTTWWSINGSFDLYSQTQTSISERLTVPTDVATINDIVIESVDVDNVAWNFRMFNNFKVSKSLSFSAFGFYRGQNRNIQFEMKPMYFVNVGMRYSFLDSKATFSFNYNDIFNTMRFGFDGDRPFAQTGEFNWESNTWFLGLSYRFGSGKYRAKSRKRRDKDEKEGSGGVF
;
A
#
# COMPACT_ATOMS: atom_id res chain seq x y z
N ILE A 1 -40.38 24.13 13.04
CA ILE A 1 -39.10 24.83 12.71
C ILE A 1 -38.14 24.45 13.80
N LEU A 2 -37.33 23.44 13.54
CA LEU A 2 -36.22 23.08 14.42
C LEU A 2 -35.09 24.09 14.16
N HIS A 3 -34.84 24.96 15.12
CA HIS A 3 -33.66 25.81 15.09
C HIS A 3 -32.42 24.91 14.93
N LYS A 4 -31.61 25.19 13.92
CA LYS A 4 -30.26 24.58 13.77
C LYS A 4 -29.53 24.82 15.10
N ASN A 5 -29.42 23.80 15.93
CA ASN A 5 -28.69 23.88 17.19
C ASN A 5 -27.24 24.24 16.84
N VAL A 6 -26.85 25.47 17.09
CA VAL A 6 -25.45 25.89 17.04
C VAL A 6 -24.77 25.18 18.21
N ASN A 7 -24.27 23.99 17.97
CA ASN A 7 -23.61 23.19 18.99
C ASN A 7 -22.25 23.84 19.30
N ILE A 8 -22.23 24.62 20.35
CA ILE A 8 -21.01 25.08 20.99
C ILE A 8 -20.55 23.93 21.88
N GLY A 9 -19.33 23.47 21.72
CA GLY A 9 -18.85 22.40 22.59
C GLY A 9 -17.42 21.99 22.32
N PHE A 10 -16.83 21.47 23.38
CA PHE A 10 -15.52 20.86 23.39
C PHE A 10 -15.68 19.35 23.56
N ASN A 11 -14.99 18.57 22.75
CA ASN A 11 -14.87 17.12 22.93
C ASN A 11 -13.46 16.67 22.53
N GLY A 12 -13.05 15.55 23.09
CA GLY A 12 -11.77 14.94 22.77
C GLY A 12 -11.74 13.47 23.12
N ASN A 13 -10.67 12.82 22.70
CA ASN A 13 -10.39 11.43 22.92
C ASN A 13 -8.91 11.27 23.25
N LEU A 14 -8.60 10.51 24.29
CA LEU A 14 -7.25 10.08 24.64
C LEU A 14 -7.14 8.58 24.38
N ASN A 15 -6.11 8.15 23.67
CA ASN A 15 -5.82 6.75 23.41
C ASN A 15 -4.42 6.41 23.91
N LEU A 16 -4.30 5.26 24.56
CA LEU A 16 -3.03 4.66 24.96
C LEU A 16 -3.04 3.21 24.50
N GLY A 17 -1.94 2.76 23.93
CA GLY A 17 -1.77 1.40 23.46
C GLY A 17 -0.40 0.85 23.81
N LEU A 18 -0.36 -0.42 24.20
CA LEU A 18 0.84 -1.19 24.44
C LEU A 18 0.72 -2.52 23.73
N ALA A 19 1.67 -2.83 22.85
CA ALA A 19 1.78 -4.13 22.22
C ALA A 19 3.11 -4.79 22.58
N TYR A 20 3.14 -6.10 22.53
CA TYR A 20 4.35 -6.88 22.83
C TYR A 20 4.28 -8.25 22.17
N GLU A 21 5.39 -8.68 21.62
CA GLU A 21 5.72 -10.08 21.32
C GLU A 21 7.12 -10.37 21.82
N ARG A 22 8.13 -9.89 21.11
CA ARG A 22 9.54 -9.93 21.51
C ARG A 22 9.97 -8.58 22.08
N ASN A 23 9.51 -7.51 21.42
CA ASN A 23 9.85 -6.14 21.74
C ASN A 23 8.60 -5.32 22.08
N PRO A 24 8.71 -4.34 23.00
CA PRO A 24 7.59 -3.49 23.36
C PRO A 24 7.29 -2.46 22.28
N LYS A 25 6.00 -2.19 22.07
CA LYS A 25 5.52 -1.15 21.16
C LYS A 25 4.52 -0.29 21.90
N PHE A 26 4.72 1.00 21.91
CA PHE A 26 3.85 1.93 22.62
C PHE A 26 3.30 2.98 21.66
N ASN A 27 2.00 3.22 21.74
CA ASN A 27 1.37 4.34 21.07
C ASN A 27 0.48 5.16 21.99
N SER A 28 0.42 6.46 21.72
CA SER A 28 -0.50 7.36 22.42
C SER A 28 -1.04 8.40 21.45
N SER A 29 -2.29 8.81 21.63
CA SER A 29 -2.83 9.95 20.90
C SER A 29 -3.84 10.73 21.73
N ILE A 30 -3.93 12.02 21.45
CA ILE A 30 -4.98 12.90 21.94
C ILE A 30 -5.60 13.64 20.75
N ASP A 31 -6.91 13.54 20.62
CA ASP A 31 -7.69 14.25 19.63
C ASP A 31 -8.60 15.26 20.32
N MET A 32 -8.67 16.48 19.81
CA MET A 32 -9.48 17.54 20.36
C MET A 32 -10.26 18.25 19.26
N ASN A 33 -11.50 18.64 19.59
CA ASN A 33 -12.34 19.44 18.71
C ASN A 33 -13.09 20.48 19.55
N TYR A 34 -13.05 21.72 19.10
CA TYR A 34 -13.76 22.83 19.71
C TYR A 34 -14.54 23.62 18.66
N ARG A 35 -15.84 23.69 18.83
CA ARG A 35 -16.72 24.49 17.99
C ARG A 35 -17.28 25.69 18.74
N SER A 36 -17.19 26.87 18.12
CA SER A 36 -17.80 28.10 18.59
C SER A 36 -18.44 28.85 17.42
N GLY A 37 -19.76 28.88 17.37
CA GLY A 37 -20.51 29.54 16.29
C GLY A 37 -20.15 29.01 14.90
N LYS A 38 -19.57 29.89 14.09
CA LYS A 38 -19.16 29.59 12.70
C LYS A 38 -17.79 28.91 12.58
N LEU A 39 -17.03 28.79 13.66
CA LEU A 39 -15.68 28.24 13.66
C LEU A 39 -15.67 26.87 14.35
N ASN A 40 -14.94 25.93 13.74
CA ASN A 40 -14.64 24.65 14.30
C ASN A 40 -13.12 24.42 14.25
N PHE A 41 -12.48 24.38 15.40
CA PHE A 41 -11.07 24.06 15.55
C PHE A 41 -10.92 22.58 15.91
N TYR A 42 -9.96 21.92 15.30
CA TYR A 42 -9.63 20.54 15.64
C TYR A 42 -8.12 20.32 15.57
N GLY A 43 -7.66 19.41 16.37
CA GLY A 43 -6.26 19.02 16.37
C GLY A 43 -6.06 17.67 17.01
N SER A 44 -4.95 17.04 16.67
CA SER A 44 -4.50 15.83 17.30
C SER A 44 -2.99 15.82 17.43
N TYR A 45 -2.52 15.11 18.44
CA TYR A 45 -1.13 14.72 18.60
C TYR A 45 -1.07 13.22 18.81
N GLY A 46 -0.23 12.54 18.08
CA GLY A 46 0.06 11.11 18.21
C GLY A 46 1.56 10.88 18.39
N ASN A 47 1.91 9.87 19.18
CA ASN A 47 3.27 9.39 19.35
C ASN A 47 3.28 7.88 19.17
N ASN A 48 4.31 7.37 18.48
CA ASN A 48 4.52 5.95 18.24
C ASN A 48 5.97 5.59 18.56
N LEU A 49 6.16 4.54 19.35
CA LEU A 49 7.45 3.91 19.62
C LEU A 49 7.32 2.44 19.24
N ASN A 50 8.09 2.00 18.27
CA ASN A 50 8.05 0.64 17.76
C ASN A 50 9.43 0.03 17.72
N GLU A 51 9.54 -1.18 18.22
CA GLU A 51 10.66 -2.07 17.98
C GLU A 51 10.11 -3.32 17.29
N ASN A 52 10.64 -3.69 16.12
CA ASN A 52 10.19 -4.83 15.35
C ASN A 52 11.37 -5.76 15.02
N ALA A 53 11.11 -7.05 14.94
CA ALA A 53 12.06 -8.03 14.47
C ALA A 53 11.47 -8.81 13.28
N ASN A 54 12.26 -8.90 12.22
CA ASN A 54 11.93 -9.62 11.00
C ASN A 54 13.00 -10.69 10.75
N PHE A 55 12.57 -11.89 10.36
CA PHE A 55 13.44 -13.05 10.16
C PHE A 55 13.11 -13.69 8.83
N GLY A 56 14.10 -14.30 8.21
CA GLY A 56 13.86 -15.07 7.01
C GLY A 56 15.03 -15.95 6.64
N ASN A 57 14.76 -16.87 5.71
CA ASN A 57 15.80 -17.63 5.06
C ASN A 57 15.47 -17.87 3.59
N ILE A 58 16.52 -18.02 2.78
CA ILE A 58 16.44 -18.48 1.40
C ILE A 58 17.45 -19.60 1.24
N PHE A 59 16.97 -20.78 0.82
CA PHE A 59 17.78 -21.95 0.52
C PHE A 59 17.87 -22.16 -0.99
N ARG A 60 19.08 -22.42 -1.50
CA ARG A 60 19.38 -22.75 -2.89
C ARG A 60 19.93 -24.18 -2.98
N PRO A 61 19.14 -25.12 -3.52
CA PRO A 61 19.53 -26.54 -3.58
C PRO A 61 20.74 -26.82 -4.48
N ASP A 62 20.87 -26.08 -5.59
CA ASP A 62 21.96 -26.25 -6.58
C ASP A 62 23.35 -25.97 -6.00
N GLU A 63 23.46 -25.02 -5.09
CA GLU A 63 24.71 -24.66 -4.40
C GLU A 63 24.78 -25.25 -2.98
N ASN A 64 23.69 -25.86 -2.52
CA ASN A 64 23.53 -26.24 -1.12
C ASN A 64 23.88 -25.07 -0.18
N SER A 65 23.35 -23.88 -0.51
CA SER A 65 23.61 -22.65 0.24
C SER A 65 22.32 -22.13 0.88
N GLU A 66 22.46 -21.52 2.06
CA GLU A 66 21.39 -20.89 2.80
C GLU A 66 21.77 -19.46 3.17
N GLN A 67 20.87 -18.50 2.91
CA GLN A 67 20.95 -17.15 3.43
C GLN A 67 19.96 -17.01 4.58
N ILE A 68 20.43 -16.54 5.74
CA ILE A 68 19.62 -16.32 6.94
C ILE A 68 19.60 -14.82 7.23
N PHE A 69 18.40 -14.25 7.34
CA PHE A 69 18.17 -12.83 7.53
C PHE A 69 17.61 -12.55 8.93
N ASN A 70 18.19 -11.56 9.60
CA ASN A 70 17.70 -11.04 10.87
C ASN A 70 17.73 -9.50 10.78
N PHE A 71 16.57 -8.86 10.89
CA PHE A 71 16.43 -7.41 10.85
C PHE A 71 15.70 -6.94 12.09
N PHE A 72 16.23 -5.87 12.69
CA PHE A 72 15.68 -5.22 13.87
C PHE A 72 15.45 -3.76 13.54
N ASP A 73 14.21 -3.33 13.64
CA ASP A 73 13.79 -1.96 13.36
C ASP A 73 13.39 -1.30 14.68
N ASP A 74 14.02 -0.19 15.02
CA ASP A 74 13.60 0.73 16.09
C ASP A 74 13.09 2.02 15.45
N SER A 75 11.92 2.49 15.85
CA SER A 75 11.36 3.71 15.29
C SER A 75 10.51 4.50 16.27
N LYS A 76 10.54 5.81 16.07
CA LYS A 76 9.82 6.80 16.84
C LYS A 76 9.18 7.80 15.90
N SER A 77 7.90 8.07 16.08
CA SER A 77 7.23 9.07 15.27
C SER A 77 6.31 9.97 16.08
N HIS A 78 6.19 11.21 15.61
CA HIS A 78 5.30 12.23 16.15
C HIS A 78 4.38 12.71 15.03
N LEU A 79 3.08 12.56 15.21
CA LEU A 79 2.07 13.04 14.27
C LEU A 79 1.29 14.19 14.90
N ILE A 80 1.37 15.37 14.28
CA ILE A 80 0.68 16.59 14.70
C ILE A 80 -0.33 16.96 13.63
N LYS A 81 -1.58 17.15 14.01
CA LYS A 81 -2.62 17.68 13.13
C LYS A 81 -3.26 18.92 13.75
N ALA A 82 -3.46 19.96 12.93
CA ALA A 82 -4.24 21.13 13.31
C ALA A 82 -5.13 21.56 12.13
N GLY A 83 -6.35 22.00 12.41
CA GLY A 83 -7.23 22.47 11.37
C GLY A 83 -8.37 23.34 11.86
N ILE A 84 -8.97 24.06 10.94
CA ILE A 84 -10.07 24.97 11.15
C ILE A 84 -11.10 24.81 10.01
N ASP A 85 -12.38 24.71 10.39
CA ASP A 85 -13.49 24.87 9.44
C ASP A 85 -14.20 26.19 9.75
N PHE A 86 -14.41 27.00 8.73
CA PHE A 86 -15.14 28.24 8.82
C PHE A 86 -16.43 28.17 7.99
N TYR A 87 -17.56 28.11 8.68
CA TYR A 87 -18.91 28.12 8.11
C TYR A 87 -19.34 29.58 7.88
N LEU A 88 -18.97 30.16 6.72
CA LEU A 88 -19.28 31.54 6.35
C LEU A 88 -20.77 31.80 6.48
N ASN A 89 -21.57 30.91 5.93
CA ASN A 89 -23.03 30.84 6.04
C ASN A 89 -23.47 29.38 5.87
N ASP A 90 -24.77 29.12 5.74
CA ASP A 90 -25.31 27.79 5.59
C ASP A 90 -24.85 27.05 4.32
N ASN A 91 -24.46 27.81 3.30
CA ASN A 91 -24.10 27.30 1.98
C ASN A 91 -22.60 27.24 1.73
N ASN A 92 -21.80 28.03 2.44
CA ASN A 92 -20.37 28.18 2.18
C ASN A 92 -19.54 27.70 3.36
N THR A 93 -18.62 26.79 3.08
CA THR A 93 -17.66 26.26 4.05
C THR A 93 -16.23 26.40 3.51
N LEU A 94 -15.35 27.01 4.31
CA LEU A 94 -13.91 27.00 4.09
C LEU A 94 -13.28 26.07 5.13
N SER A 95 -12.32 25.28 4.72
CA SER A 95 -11.55 24.42 5.62
C SER A 95 -10.07 24.51 5.29
N PHE A 96 -9.26 24.53 6.34
CA PHE A 96 -7.82 24.42 6.22
C PHE A 96 -7.32 23.45 7.29
N PHE A 97 -6.39 22.58 6.92
CA PHE A 97 -5.65 21.78 7.90
C PHE A 97 -4.22 21.52 7.48
N THR A 98 -3.39 21.20 8.47
CA THR A 98 -2.05 20.67 8.27
C THR A 98 -1.87 19.38 9.07
N ASN A 99 -1.11 18.44 8.50
CA ASN A 99 -0.53 17.29 9.20
C ASN A 99 0.99 17.41 9.12
N GLN A 100 1.67 17.19 10.24
CA GLN A 100 3.12 17.15 10.35
C GLN A 100 3.49 15.79 10.93
N ASN A 101 4.36 15.04 10.28
CA ASN A 101 4.89 13.77 10.78
C ASN A 101 6.41 13.86 10.82
N ILE A 102 6.97 13.64 12.00
CA ILE A 102 8.39 13.60 12.28
C ILE A 102 8.72 12.16 12.62
N PHE A 103 9.64 11.56 11.88
CA PHE A 103 10.03 10.16 12.04
C PHE A 103 11.55 10.07 12.22
N ASP A 104 11.95 9.23 13.16
CA ASP A 104 13.31 8.86 13.48
C ASP A 104 13.35 7.34 13.67
N GLY A 105 14.23 6.64 12.98
CA GLY A 105 14.33 5.20 13.04
C GLY A 105 15.70 4.68 12.68
N ALA A 106 16.01 3.50 13.21
CA ALA A 106 17.22 2.75 12.89
C ALA A 106 16.87 1.32 12.53
N THR A 107 17.54 0.78 11.52
CA THR A 107 17.46 -0.64 11.16
C THR A 107 18.83 -1.28 11.31
N GLU A 108 18.92 -2.31 12.13
CA GLU A 108 20.10 -3.16 12.22
C GLU A 108 19.80 -4.48 11.53
N GLY A 109 20.64 -4.88 10.56
CA GLY A 109 20.46 -6.10 9.79
C GLY A 109 21.69 -7.01 9.79
N ASN A 110 21.42 -8.31 9.78
CA ASN A 110 22.42 -9.34 9.60
C ASN A 110 21.96 -10.36 8.55
N THR A 111 22.82 -10.65 7.57
CA THR A 111 22.62 -11.70 6.58
C THR A 111 23.80 -12.67 6.64
N ASP A 112 23.55 -13.88 7.11
CA ASP A 112 24.53 -14.97 7.13
C ASP A 112 24.35 -15.83 5.89
N ILE A 113 25.46 -16.15 5.19
CA ILE A 113 25.48 -17.07 4.05
C ILE A 113 26.28 -18.31 4.45
N ILE A 114 25.62 -19.46 4.40
CA ILE A 114 26.16 -20.77 4.78
C ILE A 114 26.16 -21.66 3.55
N TYR A 115 27.33 -22.23 3.21
CA TYR A 115 27.48 -23.17 2.09
C TYR A 115 27.73 -24.59 2.58
N ASN A 116 27.25 -25.58 1.81
CA ASN A 116 27.55 -26.99 1.99
C ASN A 116 27.24 -27.53 3.39
N ASN A 117 26.13 -27.08 4.00
CA ASN A 117 25.73 -27.48 5.35
C ASN A 117 26.79 -27.18 6.45
N ALA A 118 27.58 -26.14 6.26
CA ALA A 118 28.47 -25.63 7.31
C ALA A 118 27.66 -25.22 8.55
N THR A 119 28.25 -25.31 9.72
CA THR A 119 27.61 -24.90 10.98
C THR A 119 27.81 -23.44 11.32
N THR A 120 28.66 -22.76 10.55
CA THR A 120 28.99 -21.33 10.70
C THR A 120 28.87 -20.64 9.35
N PHE A 121 28.65 -19.32 9.35
CA PHE A 121 28.62 -18.56 8.12
C PHE A 121 29.98 -18.61 7.38
N ASN A 122 29.92 -18.72 6.04
CA ASN A 122 31.08 -18.56 5.17
C ASN A 122 31.27 -17.09 4.79
N ASN A 123 30.15 -16.38 4.57
CA ASN A 123 30.09 -14.94 4.36
C ASN A 123 28.99 -14.35 5.24
N GLN A 124 29.23 -13.16 5.76
CA GLN A 124 28.24 -12.41 6.53
C GLN A 124 28.24 -10.96 6.05
N GLN A 125 27.05 -10.38 5.97
CA GLN A 125 26.85 -8.95 5.83
C GLN A 125 26.10 -8.45 7.05
N THR A 126 26.60 -7.38 7.67
CA THR A 126 25.84 -6.60 8.64
C THR A 126 25.62 -5.20 8.10
N PHE A 127 24.47 -4.61 8.37
CA PHE A 127 24.24 -3.21 8.08
C PHE A 127 23.57 -2.51 9.26
N LEU A 128 23.86 -1.23 9.39
CA LEU A 128 23.19 -0.30 10.28
C LEU A 128 22.72 0.87 9.42
N SER A 129 21.44 1.15 9.46
CA SER A 129 20.82 2.27 8.72
C SER A 129 20.09 3.16 9.69
N ASP A 130 20.48 4.44 9.75
CA ASP A 130 19.77 5.49 10.47
C ASP A 130 18.91 6.25 9.46
N ASN A 131 17.62 6.41 9.77
CA ASN A 131 16.64 7.03 8.89
C ASN A 131 15.88 8.13 9.63
N GLU A 132 15.97 9.34 9.13
CA GLU A 132 15.20 10.49 9.62
C GLU A 132 14.31 11.01 8.49
N ASN A 133 13.05 11.31 8.78
CA ASN A 133 12.22 11.97 7.78
C ASN A 133 11.12 12.84 8.39
N ASP A 134 10.82 13.91 7.65
CA ASP A 134 9.72 14.83 7.92
C ASP A 134 8.73 14.81 6.75
N SER A 135 7.46 14.74 7.10
CA SER A 135 6.37 14.78 6.12
C SER A 135 5.35 15.83 6.53
N GLN A 136 5.08 16.76 5.63
CA GLN A 136 4.20 17.90 5.86
C GLN A 136 3.06 17.89 4.84
N GLN A 137 1.83 18.03 5.29
CA GLN A 137 0.65 18.16 4.45
C GLN A 137 -0.08 19.45 4.78
N TYR A 138 -0.46 20.18 3.74
CA TYR A 138 -1.31 21.36 3.80
C TYR A 138 -2.51 21.16 2.89
N ASN A 139 -3.72 21.30 3.45
CA ASN A 139 -4.95 21.11 2.70
C ASN A 139 -5.87 22.32 2.83
N PHE A 140 -6.32 22.82 1.72
CA PHE A 140 -7.36 23.85 1.61
C PHE A 140 -8.57 23.25 0.92
N ASN A 141 -9.78 23.52 1.44
CA ASN A 141 -11.03 23.10 0.83
C ASN A 141 -12.06 24.22 0.90
N TYR A 142 -12.68 24.54 -0.23
CA TYR A 142 -13.84 25.40 -0.31
C TYR A 142 -15.01 24.63 -0.89
N LYS A 143 -16.15 24.66 -0.20
CA LYS A 143 -17.39 24.04 -0.64
C LYS A 143 -18.53 25.06 -0.65
N LEU A 144 -19.23 25.15 -1.78
CA LEU A 144 -20.48 25.87 -1.96
C LEU A 144 -21.62 24.87 -2.20
N ASP A 145 -22.60 24.84 -1.31
CA ASP A 145 -23.86 24.12 -1.48
C ASP A 145 -24.91 25.09 -2.09
N PHE A 146 -25.50 24.75 -3.25
CA PHE A 146 -26.48 25.60 -3.90
C PHE A 146 -27.86 25.44 -3.24
N ASN A 147 -28.54 26.58 -3.02
CA ASN A 147 -29.91 26.61 -2.49
C ASN A 147 -30.14 25.79 -1.19
N GLU A 148 -29.17 25.76 -0.29
CA GLU A 148 -29.19 24.96 0.92
C GLU A 148 -29.30 23.43 0.67
N ASP A 149 -29.16 23.00 -0.57
CA ASP A 149 -29.16 21.61 -0.97
C ASP A 149 -27.71 21.07 -1.07
N SER A 150 -27.29 20.31 -0.10
CA SER A 150 -25.95 19.73 -0.07
C SER A 150 -25.70 18.67 -1.18
N SER A 151 -26.74 18.25 -1.90
CA SER A 151 -26.60 17.37 -3.07
C SER A 151 -26.23 18.14 -4.35
N HIS A 152 -26.49 19.47 -4.39
CA HIS A 152 -26.08 20.35 -5.47
C HIS A 152 -24.94 21.25 -4.96
N ASN A 153 -23.72 20.98 -5.39
CA ASN A 153 -22.55 21.66 -4.85
C ASN A 153 -21.42 21.79 -5.86
N ILE A 154 -20.51 22.72 -5.57
CA ILE A 154 -19.19 22.82 -6.16
C ILE A 154 -18.16 22.80 -5.04
N GLU A 155 -17.07 22.06 -5.24
CA GLU A 155 -16.01 21.90 -4.26
C GLU A 155 -14.64 22.04 -4.92
N LEU A 156 -13.82 22.95 -4.37
CA LEU A 156 -12.41 23.11 -4.72
C LEU A 156 -11.57 22.58 -3.56
N GLU A 157 -10.67 21.66 -3.86
CA GLU A 157 -9.67 21.17 -2.90
C GLU A 157 -8.27 21.32 -3.47
N VAL A 158 -7.36 21.85 -2.64
CA VAL A 158 -5.92 21.88 -2.91
C VAL A 158 -5.23 21.15 -1.77
N ASP A 159 -4.45 20.16 -2.12
CA ASP A 159 -3.65 19.33 -1.18
C ASP A 159 -2.19 19.38 -1.62
N HIS A 160 -1.31 19.84 -0.72
CA HIS A 160 0.12 19.94 -0.98
C HIS A 160 0.87 19.16 0.10
N ASN A 161 1.76 18.25 -0.32
CA ASN A 161 2.54 17.40 0.56
C ASN A 161 4.02 17.59 0.21
N ILE A 162 4.82 17.78 1.25
CA ILE A 162 6.27 17.86 1.21
C ILE A 162 6.81 16.70 2.04
N TYR A 163 7.84 16.04 1.55
CA TYR A 163 8.58 15.01 2.25
C TYR A 163 10.06 15.25 2.07
N GLU A 164 10.78 15.23 3.17
CA GLU A 164 12.25 15.28 3.23
C GLU A 164 12.71 14.08 4.07
N GLY A 165 13.71 13.35 3.59
CA GLY A 165 14.21 12.17 4.29
C GLY A 165 15.67 11.90 4.02
N ASP A 166 16.41 11.60 5.08
CA ASP A 166 17.80 11.19 5.07
C ASP A 166 17.94 9.75 5.54
N ALA A 167 18.77 8.97 4.85
CA ALA A 167 19.16 7.64 5.25
C ALA A 167 20.68 7.47 5.17
N ASN A 168 21.29 7.02 6.28
CA ASN A 168 22.71 6.75 6.38
C ASN A 168 22.90 5.28 6.69
N THR A 169 23.46 4.50 5.74
CA THR A 169 23.64 3.07 5.89
C THR A 169 25.12 2.68 5.85
N LEU A 170 25.56 1.93 6.84
CA LEU A 170 26.89 1.34 6.89
C LEU A 170 26.81 -0.18 6.68
N ASN A 171 27.43 -0.66 5.60
CA ASN A 171 27.51 -2.06 5.26
C ASN A 171 28.90 -2.62 5.60
N ARG A 172 28.95 -3.75 6.31
CA ARG A 172 30.19 -4.46 6.68
C ARG A 172 30.10 -5.93 6.24
N PHE A 173 31.21 -6.42 5.71
CA PHE A 173 31.31 -7.78 5.21
C PHE A 173 32.39 -8.57 5.96
N PHE A 174 32.10 -9.83 6.26
CA PHE A 174 32.98 -10.75 6.97
C PHE A 174 33.03 -12.09 6.23
N GLY A 175 34.11 -12.87 6.44
CA GLY A 175 34.28 -14.19 5.85
C GLY A 175 35.07 -14.17 4.54
N ALA A 176 34.75 -15.09 3.62
CA ALA A 176 35.50 -15.31 2.36
C ALA A 176 35.07 -14.36 1.23
N THR A 177 34.78 -13.09 1.54
CA THR A 177 34.36 -12.10 0.56
C THR A 177 35.49 -11.13 0.22
N THR A 178 35.55 -10.68 -1.02
CA THR A 178 36.45 -9.60 -1.47
C THR A 178 35.76 -8.23 -1.49
N ARG A 179 34.47 -8.17 -1.14
CA ARG A 179 33.70 -6.93 -1.13
C ARG A 179 34.15 -6.05 0.02
N PRO A 180 34.54 -4.77 -0.22
CA PRO A 180 34.89 -3.85 0.84
C PRO A 180 33.67 -3.42 1.64
N ASN A 181 33.89 -3.02 2.89
CA ASN A 181 32.87 -2.29 3.64
C ASN A 181 32.57 -0.97 2.95
N PHE A 182 31.30 -0.54 2.97
CA PHE A 182 30.92 0.72 2.35
C PHE A 182 29.78 1.40 3.10
N PHE A 183 29.67 2.70 2.90
CA PHE A 183 28.51 3.48 3.34
C PHE A 183 27.64 3.86 2.14
N GLU A 184 26.37 4.15 2.44
CA GLU A 184 25.40 4.73 1.54
C GLU A 184 24.74 5.91 2.25
N LEU A 185 24.72 7.05 1.59
CA LEU A 185 24.03 8.25 2.04
C LEU A 185 22.93 8.53 1.02
N THR A 186 21.70 8.67 1.49
CA THR A 186 20.55 8.96 0.62
C THR A 186 19.80 10.14 1.19
N ASN A 187 19.62 11.18 0.38
CA ASN A 187 18.70 12.28 0.66
C ASN A 187 17.55 12.21 -0.33
N THR A 188 16.32 12.35 0.16
CA THR A 188 15.10 12.29 -0.66
C THR A 188 14.25 13.52 -0.40
N GLU A 189 13.97 14.27 -1.45
CA GLU A 189 13.00 15.36 -1.45
C GLU A 189 11.82 15.02 -2.34
N ARG A 190 10.59 15.23 -1.84
CA ARG A 190 9.38 14.90 -2.60
C ARG A 190 8.31 15.94 -2.39
N ASP A 191 7.80 16.46 -3.51
CA ASP A 191 6.67 17.37 -3.57
C ASP A 191 5.49 16.76 -4.31
N ARG A 192 4.29 16.86 -3.74
CA ARG A 192 3.07 16.45 -4.40
C ARG A 192 1.95 17.47 -4.19
N THR A 193 1.47 18.03 -5.28
CA THR A 193 0.33 18.93 -5.28
C THR A 193 -0.84 18.31 -6.03
N THR A 194 -2.02 18.28 -5.40
CA THR A 194 -3.26 17.82 -6.03
C THR A 194 -4.30 18.94 -5.96
N ILE A 195 -4.86 19.32 -7.10
CA ILE A 195 -5.93 20.31 -7.22
C ILE A 195 -7.14 19.59 -7.80
N ASN A 196 -8.28 19.66 -7.12
CA ASN A 196 -9.55 19.07 -7.54
C ASN A 196 -10.62 20.15 -7.61
N LEU A 197 -11.39 20.16 -8.68
CA LEU A 197 -12.61 20.94 -8.82
C LEU A 197 -13.76 20.02 -9.20
N ASP A 198 -14.70 19.82 -8.30
CA ASP A 198 -15.85 18.93 -8.48
C ASP A 198 -17.14 19.73 -8.50
N TYR A 199 -18.01 19.44 -9.45
CA TYR A 199 -19.36 19.96 -9.56
C TYR A 199 -20.37 18.81 -9.56
N VAL A 200 -21.33 18.86 -8.65
CA VAL A 200 -22.40 17.88 -8.53
C VAL A 200 -23.73 18.59 -8.73
N ASN A 201 -24.52 18.12 -9.70
CA ASN A 201 -25.83 18.70 -10.04
C ASN A 201 -26.92 17.61 -10.08
N PRO A 202 -27.88 17.61 -9.14
CA PRO A 202 -29.10 16.81 -9.26
C PRO A 202 -30.03 17.48 -10.28
N LEU A 203 -29.95 17.04 -11.54
CA LEU A 203 -30.81 17.57 -12.62
C LEU A 203 -32.30 17.30 -12.33
N SER A 204 -32.60 16.29 -11.55
CA SER A 204 -33.92 15.99 -10.98
C SER A 204 -33.75 15.04 -9.79
N ASP A 205 -34.82 14.69 -9.08
CA ASP A 205 -34.80 13.70 -7.98
C ASP A 205 -34.26 12.33 -8.40
N SER A 206 -34.29 12.04 -9.69
CA SER A 206 -33.84 10.76 -10.25
C SER A 206 -32.61 10.84 -11.14
N VAL A 207 -32.09 12.03 -11.44
CA VAL A 207 -30.98 12.24 -12.38
C VAL A 207 -29.89 13.09 -11.73
N LYS A 208 -28.67 12.59 -11.77
CA LYS A 208 -27.48 13.25 -11.23
C LYS A 208 -26.39 13.38 -12.28
N LEU A 209 -25.81 14.56 -12.42
CA LEU A 209 -24.62 14.83 -13.21
C LEU A 209 -23.48 15.23 -12.29
N GLU A 210 -22.32 14.62 -12.48
CA GLU A 210 -21.08 15.00 -11.80
C GLU A 210 -20.03 15.32 -12.84
N LEU A 211 -19.35 16.44 -12.68
CA LEU A 211 -18.24 16.88 -13.52
C LEU A 211 -17.05 17.20 -12.62
N GLY A 212 -15.85 16.96 -13.11
CA GLY A 212 -14.67 17.34 -12.36
C GLY A 212 -13.44 17.54 -13.22
N LEU A 213 -12.54 18.37 -12.69
CA LEU A 213 -11.20 18.62 -13.19
C LEU A 213 -10.21 18.29 -12.08
N GLN A 214 -9.07 17.73 -12.45
CA GLN A 214 -8.01 17.43 -11.51
C GLN A 214 -6.64 17.69 -12.14
N ALA A 215 -5.73 18.30 -11.36
CA ALA A 215 -4.31 18.34 -11.65
C ALA A 215 -3.55 17.66 -10.52
N ARG A 216 -2.61 16.79 -10.85
CA ARG A 216 -1.65 16.17 -9.93
C ARG A 216 -0.25 16.45 -10.44
N LEU A 217 0.51 17.15 -9.63
CA LEU A 217 1.91 17.49 -9.89
C LEU A 217 2.75 16.75 -8.85
N PHE A 218 3.72 16.01 -9.31
CA PHE A 218 4.56 15.19 -8.46
C PHE A 218 6.02 15.31 -8.91
N GLU A 219 6.90 15.64 -7.97
CA GLU A 219 8.34 15.69 -8.13
C GLU A 219 9.00 14.88 -7.02
N ASN A 220 10.05 14.16 -7.34
CA ASN A 220 10.85 13.43 -6.38
C ASN A 220 12.32 13.45 -6.83
N ILE A 221 13.18 13.95 -5.97
CA ILE A 221 14.63 14.01 -6.17
C ILE A 221 15.28 13.09 -5.14
N ILE A 222 16.20 12.25 -5.58
CA ILE A 222 17.00 11.40 -4.70
C ILE A 222 18.47 11.64 -5.01
N ASP A 223 19.19 12.16 -4.03
CA ASP A 223 20.64 12.23 -4.05
C ASP A 223 21.22 11.05 -3.27
N TYR A 224 22.05 10.27 -3.94
CA TYR A 224 22.67 9.08 -3.40
C TYR A 224 24.19 9.15 -3.53
N GLU A 225 24.91 8.79 -2.47
CA GLU A 225 26.37 8.67 -2.47
C GLU A 225 26.80 7.34 -1.86
N SER A 226 27.78 6.68 -2.47
CA SER A 226 28.43 5.50 -1.89
C SER A 226 29.93 5.48 -2.23
N ASN A 227 30.76 5.04 -1.26
CA ASN A 227 32.21 4.97 -1.45
C ASN A 227 32.70 3.69 -2.16
N ALA A 228 31.87 2.65 -2.28
CA ALA A 228 32.33 1.37 -2.85
C ALA A 228 31.18 0.50 -3.38
N ARG A 229 30.15 1.13 -3.95
CA ARG A 229 29.02 0.36 -4.48
C ARG A 229 29.21 -0.09 -5.91
N SER A 230 29.59 0.82 -6.79
CA SER A 230 29.80 0.57 -8.21
C SER A 230 31.20 -0.01 -8.48
N GLN A 231 31.33 -0.78 -9.55
CA GLN A 231 32.61 -1.26 -10.02
C GLN A 231 32.94 -0.61 -11.37
N ASN A 232 34.17 -0.18 -11.52
CA ASN A 232 34.69 0.27 -12.82
C ASN A 232 34.90 -0.93 -13.77
N SER A 233 35.27 -0.67 -15.02
CA SER A 233 35.53 -1.69 -16.04
C SER A 233 36.62 -2.71 -15.69
N MET A 234 37.46 -2.42 -14.68
CA MET A 234 38.47 -3.32 -14.15
C MET A 234 38.00 -4.15 -12.94
N GLY A 235 36.72 -4.03 -12.55
CA GLY A 235 36.13 -4.72 -11.39
C GLY A 235 36.54 -4.12 -10.03
N THR A 236 37.14 -2.93 -10.02
CA THR A 236 37.47 -2.22 -8.76
C THR A 236 36.28 -1.43 -8.27
N TYR A 237 35.94 -1.55 -7.00
CA TYR A 237 34.91 -0.73 -6.36
C TYR A 237 35.34 0.73 -6.28
N ILE A 238 34.45 1.62 -6.68
CA ILE A 238 34.68 3.05 -6.77
C ILE A 238 33.61 3.84 -6.04
N PRO A 239 33.96 5.04 -5.51
CA PRO A 239 32.97 5.96 -4.97
C PRO A 239 32.16 6.59 -6.13
N THR A 240 30.82 6.62 -5.95
CA THR A 240 29.89 7.19 -6.91
C THR A 240 28.86 8.06 -6.22
N THR A 241 28.39 9.09 -6.92
CA THR A 241 27.14 9.77 -6.59
C THR A 241 26.13 9.53 -7.69
N THR A 242 24.86 9.38 -7.31
CA THR A 242 23.77 9.29 -8.27
C THR A 242 22.67 10.26 -7.86
N ASN A 243 22.30 11.15 -8.78
CA ASN A 243 21.12 11.99 -8.67
C ASN A 243 20.03 11.36 -9.53
N PHE A 244 18.85 11.13 -8.95
CA PHE A 244 17.68 10.60 -9.63
C PHE A 244 16.52 11.59 -9.51
N ASP A 245 16.21 12.25 -10.63
CA ASP A 245 15.08 13.16 -10.77
C ASP A 245 13.89 12.41 -11.38
N TYR A 246 12.74 12.51 -10.77
CA TYR A 246 11.47 11.95 -11.25
C TYR A 246 10.39 13.01 -11.18
N SER A 247 9.73 13.28 -12.29
CA SER A 247 8.53 14.13 -12.33
C SER A 247 7.37 13.43 -13.02
N ARG A 248 6.15 13.63 -12.50
CA ARG A 248 4.93 13.13 -13.10
C ARG A 248 3.79 14.13 -12.96
N ASN A 249 3.35 14.66 -14.10
CA ASN A 249 2.24 15.61 -14.18
C ASN A 249 1.03 14.97 -14.84
N ILE A 250 -0.13 14.98 -14.17
CA ILE A 250 -1.37 14.40 -14.63
C ILE A 250 -2.47 15.46 -14.62
N TYR A 251 -3.07 15.68 -15.78
CA TYR A 251 -4.26 16.53 -15.90
C TYR A 251 -5.42 15.70 -16.36
N SER A 252 -6.56 15.81 -15.70
CA SER A 252 -7.72 14.99 -15.99
C SER A 252 -9.02 15.76 -15.94
N ALA A 253 -9.96 15.32 -16.78
CA ALA A 253 -11.35 15.74 -16.76
C ALA A 253 -12.25 14.50 -16.71
N TYR A 254 -13.34 14.59 -15.95
CA TYR A 254 -14.29 13.49 -15.88
C TYR A 254 -15.75 13.98 -15.86
N ALA A 255 -16.63 13.13 -16.36
CA ALA A 255 -18.06 13.30 -16.31
C ALA A 255 -18.72 11.98 -15.91
N THR A 256 -19.71 12.06 -15.00
CA THR A 256 -20.52 10.92 -14.59
C THR A 256 -21.99 11.30 -14.66
N TYR A 257 -22.79 10.49 -15.34
CA TYR A 257 -24.23 10.64 -15.44
C TYR A 257 -24.93 9.45 -14.82
N GLY A 258 -25.80 9.68 -13.84
CA GLY A 258 -26.59 8.65 -13.17
C GLY A 258 -28.08 8.92 -13.29
N LYS A 259 -28.87 7.86 -13.52
CA LYS A 259 -30.33 7.92 -13.49
C LYS A 259 -30.92 6.76 -12.71
N LYS A 260 -31.83 7.09 -11.81
CA LYS A 260 -32.62 6.14 -11.01
C LYS A 260 -34.05 6.11 -11.51
N LEU A 261 -34.54 4.93 -11.85
CA LEU A 261 -35.93 4.62 -12.18
C LEU A 261 -36.53 3.79 -11.06
N GLU A 262 -37.77 3.39 -11.15
CA GLU A 262 -38.46 2.63 -10.09
C GLU A 262 -37.72 1.35 -9.68
N LYS A 263 -37.35 0.51 -10.66
CA LYS A 263 -36.64 -0.77 -10.42
C LYS A 263 -35.23 -0.81 -11.00
N TRP A 264 -34.85 0.20 -11.78
CA TRP A 264 -33.59 0.25 -12.50
C TRP A 264 -32.80 1.48 -12.11
N SER A 265 -31.50 1.36 -12.07
CA SER A 265 -30.62 2.52 -12.06
C SER A 265 -29.40 2.23 -12.92
N TYR A 266 -28.89 3.27 -13.56
CA TYR A 266 -27.64 3.19 -14.29
C TYR A 266 -26.78 4.42 -14.03
N GLN A 267 -25.50 4.20 -14.09
CA GLN A 267 -24.47 5.22 -14.02
C GLN A 267 -23.44 4.96 -15.09
N VAL A 268 -23.10 5.96 -15.88
CA VAL A 268 -22.02 5.91 -16.86
C VAL A 268 -21.03 7.02 -16.55
N GLY A 269 -19.77 6.73 -16.63
CA GLY A 269 -18.68 7.65 -16.36
C GLY A 269 -17.59 7.56 -17.43
N LEU A 270 -16.98 8.68 -17.70
CA LEU A 270 -15.80 8.77 -18.55
C LEU A 270 -14.81 9.73 -17.88
N ARG A 271 -13.58 9.28 -17.76
CA ARG A 271 -12.43 10.08 -17.32
C ARG A 271 -11.39 10.07 -18.43
N ALA A 272 -10.87 11.23 -18.78
CA ALA A 272 -9.75 11.39 -19.70
C ALA A 272 -8.57 12.00 -18.95
N GLU A 273 -7.39 11.51 -19.22
CA GLU A 273 -6.14 11.98 -18.60
C GLU A 273 -5.06 12.20 -19.65
N THR A 274 -4.31 13.28 -19.51
CA THR A 274 -3.01 13.46 -20.13
C THR A 274 -1.94 13.37 -19.05
N VAL A 275 -0.91 12.61 -19.32
CA VAL A 275 0.17 12.30 -18.36
C VAL A 275 1.49 12.60 -19.02
N LYS A 276 2.38 13.25 -18.28
CA LYS A 276 3.75 13.48 -18.64
C LYS A 276 4.64 12.94 -17.51
N VAL A 277 5.53 11.99 -17.84
CA VAL A 277 6.54 11.43 -16.94
C VAL A 277 7.89 11.73 -17.51
N GLU A 278 8.79 12.31 -16.70
CA GLU A 278 10.18 12.57 -17.05
C GLU A 278 11.06 12.03 -15.92
N THR A 279 12.08 11.25 -16.26
CA THR A 279 13.08 10.77 -15.31
C THR A 279 14.48 10.98 -15.84
N LEU A 280 15.41 11.25 -14.94
CA LEU A 280 16.82 11.35 -15.26
C LEU A 280 17.64 10.76 -14.11
N ALA A 281 18.37 9.67 -14.38
CA ALA A 281 19.39 9.18 -13.46
C ALA A 281 20.77 9.64 -13.97
N ARG A 282 21.52 10.30 -13.10
CA ARG A 282 22.86 10.81 -13.41
C ARG A 282 23.85 10.23 -12.41
N GLU A 283 24.64 9.25 -12.84
CA GLU A 283 25.71 8.66 -12.04
C GLU A 283 27.05 9.33 -12.35
N THR A 284 27.79 9.72 -11.31
CA THR A 284 29.13 10.31 -11.41
C THR A 284 30.14 9.43 -10.67
N ASP A 285 31.16 8.97 -11.39
CA ASP A 285 32.35 8.35 -10.82
C ASP A 285 33.21 9.44 -10.17
N LEU A 286 33.38 9.41 -8.85
CA LEU A 286 34.10 10.44 -8.09
C LEU A 286 35.62 10.35 -8.25
N GLN A 287 36.18 9.29 -8.84
CA GLN A 287 37.62 9.18 -9.13
C GLN A 287 37.96 9.80 -10.48
N THR A 288 37.12 9.61 -11.47
CA THR A 288 37.38 10.04 -12.85
C THR A 288 36.57 11.26 -13.25
N ASN A 289 35.53 11.64 -12.49
CA ASN A 289 34.50 12.62 -12.82
C ASN A 289 33.75 12.28 -14.12
N ALA A 290 33.74 11.01 -14.51
CA ALA A 290 32.91 10.54 -15.63
C ALA A 290 31.43 10.53 -15.20
N VAL A 291 30.58 11.07 -16.07
CA VAL A 291 29.12 11.13 -15.85
C VAL A 291 28.42 10.23 -16.83
N THR A 292 27.52 9.40 -16.32
CA THR A 292 26.59 8.59 -17.11
C THR A 292 25.16 9.07 -16.85
N GLU A 293 24.45 9.42 -17.91
CA GLU A 293 23.06 9.87 -17.83
C GLU A 293 22.13 8.83 -18.48
N ILE A 294 21.03 8.51 -17.78
CA ILE A 294 19.98 7.60 -18.25
C ILE A 294 18.66 8.36 -18.16
N PRO A 295 18.24 9.06 -19.24
CA PRO A 295 16.94 9.71 -19.32
C PRO A 295 15.85 8.71 -19.70
N PHE A 296 14.62 8.92 -19.23
CA PHE A 296 13.41 8.23 -19.69
C PHE A 296 12.21 9.16 -19.63
N ASP A 297 11.46 9.22 -20.73
CA ASP A 297 10.25 10.02 -20.89
C ASP A 297 9.08 9.14 -21.31
N ASN A 298 7.90 9.37 -20.71
CA ASN A 298 6.68 8.65 -21.09
C ASN A 298 5.47 9.59 -21.04
N ASP A 299 5.05 10.04 -22.23
CA ASP A 299 3.90 10.93 -22.40
C ASP A 299 2.74 10.17 -23.03
N TYR A 300 1.56 10.20 -22.41
CA TYR A 300 0.40 9.51 -22.96
C TYR A 300 -0.93 10.20 -22.63
N VAL A 301 -1.94 9.90 -23.44
CA VAL A 301 -3.34 10.27 -23.22
C VAL A 301 -4.16 9.00 -23.12
N GLN A 302 -4.97 8.87 -22.07
CA GLN A 302 -5.81 7.70 -21.83
C GLN A 302 -7.21 8.07 -21.38
N VAL A 303 -8.15 7.16 -21.66
CA VAL A 303 -9.55 7.28 -21.26
C VAL A 303 -9.97 6.08 -20.42
N TYR A 304 -10.76 6.34 -19.40
CA TYR A 304 -11.23 5.35 -18.43
C TYR A 304 -12.76 5.36 -18.39
N PRO A 305 -13.43 4.56 -19.22
CA PRO A 305 -14.87 4.38 -19.17
C PRO A 305 -15.28 3.52 -17.97
N SER A 306 -16.44 3.83 -17.41
CA SER A 306 -17.12 3.00 -16.40
C SER A 306 -18.62 2.99 -16.65
N ALA A 307 -19.25 1.86 -16.37
CA ALA A 307 -20.69 1.70 -16.48
C ALA A 307 -21.20 0.76 -15.38
N PHE A 308 -22.28 1.16 -14.73
CA PHE A 308 -22.97 0.38 -13.71
C PHE A 308 -24.45 0.32 -14.06
N PHE A 309 -25.00 -0.86 -14.07
CA PHE A 309 -26.40 -1.10 -14.34
C PHE A 309 -26.98 -1.95 -13.22
N THR A 310 -27.96 -1.42 -12.47
CA THR A 310 -28.53 -2.09 -11.30
C THR A 310 -30.02 -2.32 -11.50
N TYR A 311 -30.48 -3.54 -11.20
CA TYR A 311 -31.86 -3.95 -11.23
C TYR A 311 -32.33 -4.41 -9.84
N ASN A 312 -33.34 -3.73 -9.31
CA ASN A 312 -33.96 -4.01 -8.03
C ASN A 312 -35.40 -4.49 -8.24
N PRO A 313 -35.64 -5.79 -8.57
CA PRO A 313 -37.00 -6.30 -8.79
C PRO A 313 -37.85 -6.21 -7.52
N SER A 314 -37.22 -6.21 -6.35
CA SER A 314 -37.83 -6.07 -5.04
C SER A 314 -36.81 -5.46 -4.04
N GLU A 315 -37.27 -5.03 -2.88
CA GLU A 315 -36.41 -4.56 -1.78
C GLU A 315 -35.38 -5.61 -1.29
N LYS A 316 -35.66 -6.89 -1.56
CA LYS A 316 -34.84 -8.03 -1.12
C LYS A 316 -33.76 -8.42 -2.13
N ASN A 317 -33.88 -8.05 -3.39
CA ASN A 317 -33.02 -8.55 -4.45
C ASN A 317 -32.43 -7.40 -5.26
N THR A 318 -31.12 -7.41 -5.44
CA THR A 318 -30.39 -6.47 -6.28
C THR A 318 -29.47 -7.26 -7.22
N TYR A 319 -29.54 -6.96 -8.51
CA TYR A 319 -28.64 -7.45 -9.53
C TYR A 319 -27.85 -6.26 -10.06
N GLN A 320 -26.55 -6.40 -10.22
CA GLN A 320 -25.69 -5.36 -10.76
C GLN A 320 -24.76 -5.95 -11.81
N LEU A 321 -24.72 -5.30 -12.98
CA LEU A 321 -23.69 -5.49 -13.99
C LEU A 321 -22.81 -4.26 -14.00
N SER A 322 -21.50 -4.44 -13.97
CA SER A 322 -20.53 -3.34 -14.04
C SER A 322 -19.41 -3.62 -15.02
N TYR A 323 -18.91 -2.55 -15.61
CA TYR A 323 -17.69 -2.50 -16.40
C TYR A 323 -16.85 -1.32 -15.93
N SER A 324 -15.55 -1.52 -15.81
CA SER A 324 -14.59 -0.44 -15.55
C SER A 324 -13.24 -0.73 -16.19
N ARG A 325 -12.62 0.31 -16.76
CA ARG A 325 -11.19 0.35 -17.09
C ARG A 325 -10.46 1.18 -16.06
N ARG A 326 -9.38 0.63 -15.50
CA ARG A 326 -8.55 1.28 -14.47
C ARG A 326 -7.11 1.28 -14.90
N ILE A 327 -6.30 2.16 -14.30
CA ILE A 327 -4.86 2.22 -14.47
C ILE A 327 -4.18 2.07 -13.11
N ASP A 328 -3.09 1.31 -13.07
CA ASP A 328 -2.10 1.34 -11.99
C ASP A 328 -0.78 1.82 -12.60
N ARG A 329 -0.15 2.82 -11.99
CA ARG A 329 1.08 3.43 -12.49
C ARG A 329 2.27 2.93 -11.70
N PRO A 330 3.47 2.87 -12.33
CA PRO A 330 4.68 2.59 -11.58
C PRO A 330 4.85 3.62 -10.45
N GLY A 331 5.12 3.13 -9.23
CA GLY A 331 5.52 3.96 -8.10
C GLY A 331 7.00 4.35 -8.20
N VAL A 332 7.41 5.43 -7.49
CA VAL A 332 8.81 5.89 -7.50
C VAL A 332 9.78 4.77 -7.13
N GLY A 333 9.48 3.96 -6.10
CA GLY A 333 10.35 2.84 -5.71
C GLY A 333 10.48 1.76 -6.77
N GLN A 334 9.47 1.61 -7.67
CA GLN A 334 9.52 0.63 -8.75
C GLN A 334 10.36 1.11 -9.94
N VAL A 335 10.45 2.43 -10.15
CA VAL A 335 11.24 3.02 -11.24
C VAL A 335 12.61 3.52 -10.80
N ASN A 336 12.85 3.65 -9.50
CA ASN A 336 14.09 4.13 -8.94
C ASN A 336 15.25 3.16 -9.24
N PRO A 337 16.26 3.53 -10.06
CA PRO A 337 17.38 2.67 -10.42
C PRO A 337 18.40 2.49 -9.29
N LEU A 338 18.24 3.22 -8.19
CA LEU A 338 19.09 3.09 -7.02
C LEU A 338 18.76 1.81 -6.26
N PRO A 339 19.71 1.30 -5.50
CA PRO A 339 19.50 0.05 -4.76
C PRO A 339 18.48 0.18 -3.65
N GLU A 340 17.57 -0.76 -3.66
CA GLU A 340 16.59 -0.93 -2.61
C GLU A 340 17.14 -1.85 -1.50
N TRP A 341 17.72 -2.98 -1.90
CA TRP A 341 18.25 -3.99 -0.99
C TRP A 341 19.33 -4.84 -1.69
N ASN A 342 20.42 -5.13 -1.00
CA ASN A 342 21.50 -5.91 -1.52
C ASN A 342 22.07 -6.88 -0.50
N THR A 343 22.30 -8.10 -0.96
CA THR A 343 23.14 -9.09 -0.29
C THR A 343 24.28 -9.52 -1.22
N PRO A 344 25.24 -10.34 -0.77
CA PRO A 344 26.23 -10.91 -1.68
C PRO A 344 25.63 -11.69 -2.86
N LEU A 345 24.39 -12.23 -2.73
CA LEU A 345 23.73 -13.05 -3.75
C LEU A 345 22.50 -12.39 -4.40
N ILE A 346 22.08 -11.22 -3.93
CA ILE A 346 20.90 -10.51 -4.44
C ILE A 346 21.23 -9.03 -4.65
N SER A 347 20.90 -8.49 -5.81
CA SER A 347 20.78 -7.05 -6.08
C SER A 347 19.33 -6.69 -6.31
N SER A 348 18.84 -5.64 -5.66
CA SER A 348 17.48 -5.15 -5.88
C SER A 348 17.52 -3.68 -6.27
N PHE A 349 16.83 -3.30 -7.35
CA PHE A 349 16.64 -1.93 -7.83
C PHE A 349 15.41 -1.84 -8.73
N GLY A 350 14.87 -0.64 -8.93
CA GLY A 350 13.72 -0.42 -9.80
C GLY A 350 14.09 -0.39 -11.29
N ASN A 351 13.06 -0.28 -12.13
CA ASN A 351 13.17 -0.23 -13.59
C ASN A 351 12.52 1.07 -14.10
N GLN A 352 13.34 2.00 -14.62
CA GLN A 352 12.86 3.30 -15.14
C GLN A 352 11.89 3.16 -16.32
N GLU A 353 11.99 2.07 -17.11
CA GLU A 353 11.25 1.86 -18.35
C GLU A 353 9.84 1.29 -18.12
N LEU A 354 9.42 1.10 -16.87
CA LEU A 354 8.10 0.57 -16.56
C LEU A 354 6.96 1.40 -17.16
N GLN A 355 6.04 0.70 -17.82
CA GLN A 355 4.81 1.25 -18.37
C GLN A 355 3.66 1.11 -17.36
N PRO A 356 2.63 1.95 -17.44
CA PRO A 356 1.41 1.76 -16.65
C PRO A 356 0.69 0.47 -17.04
N GLN A 357 0.15 -0.26 -16.04
CA GLN A 357 -0.74 -1.38 -16.29
C GLN A 357 -2.19 -0.94 -16.37
N PHE A 358 -2.99 -1.62 -17.21
CA PHE A 358 -4.41 -1.35 -17.37
C PHE A 358 -5.25 -2.58 -17.00
N THR A 359 -6.29 -2.37 -16.21
CA THR A 359 -7.23 -3.42 -15.80
C THR A 359 -8.61 -3.16 -16.38
N ASN A 360 -9.09 -4.05 -17.23
CA ASN A 360 -10.46 -4.10 -17.70
C ASN A 360 -11.24 -5.13 -16.86
N SER A 361 -12.33 -4.74 -16.22
CA SER A 361 -13.14 -5.62 -15.38
C SER A 361 -14.60 -5.60 -15.79
N VAL A 362 -15.19 -6.79 -15.91
CA VAL A 362 -16.64 -7.00 -16.06
C VAL A 362 -17.11 -7.85 -14.89
N GLU A 363 -18.13 -7.39 -14.18
CA GLU A 363 -18.62 -8.06 -12.98
C GLU A 363 -20.15 -8.12 -12.99
N VAL A 364 -20.71 -9.27 -12.56
CA VAL A 364 -22.12 -9.46 -12.31
C VAL A 364 -22.31 -9.86 -10.85
N ASN A 365 -23.03 -9.04 -10.10
CA ASN A 365 -23.27 -9.23 -8.68
C ASN A 365 -24.76 -9.43 -8.39
N TYR A 366 -25.09 -10.38 -7.52
CA TYR A 366 -26.40 -10.58 -6.96
C TYR A 366 -26.35 -10.40 -5.45
N THR A 367 -27.14 -9.47 -4.92
CA THR A 367 -27.29 -9.25 -3.48
C THR A 367 -28.68 -9.64 -3.03
N ARG A 368 -28.75 -10.51 -2.02
CA ARG A 368 -29.96 -10.89 -1.30
C ARG A 368 -29.98 -10.22 0.08
N ASN A 369 -30.91 -9.30 0.28
CA ASN A 369 -31.20 -8.75 1.60
C ASN A 369 -32.07 -9.74 2.38
N LEU A 370 -31.57 -10.17 3.53
CA LEU A 370 -32.24 -11.04 4.50
C LEU A 370 -32.80 -10.17 5.63
N GLU A 371 -33.68 -10.73 6.45
CA GLU A 371 -34.21 -10.03 7.65
C GLU A 371 -33.10 -9.62 8.63
N LYS A 372 -31.98 -10.37 8.66
CA LYS A 372 -30.88 -10.18 9.60
C LYS A 372 -29.54 -9.92 8.93
N GLY A 373 -29.53 -9.42 7.71
CA GLY A 373 -28.29 -9.12 7.00
C GLY A 373 -28.40 -9.20 5.49
N SER A 374 -27.29 -9.45 4.83
CA SER A 374 -27.23 -9.60 3.37
C SER A 374 -26.17 -10.62 2.97
N VAL A 375 -26.41 -11.24 1.80
CA VAL A 375 -25.42 -12.09 1.11
C VAL A 375 -25.29 -11.57 -0.31
N THR A 376 -24.07 -11.42 -0.77
CA THR A 376 -23.74 -11.06 -2.16
C THR A 376 -22.93 -12.20 -2.78
N ALA A 377 -23.31 -12.59 -3.99
CA ALA A 377 -22.56 -13.51 -4.84
C ALA A 377 -22.24 -12.80 -6.15
N GLY A 378 -21.01 -12.87 -6.59
CA GLY A 378 -20.53 -12.24 -7.81
C GLY A 378 -19.76 -13.20 -8.70
N VAL A 379 -19.77 -12.92 -9.99
CA VAL A 379 -18.85 -13.50 -10.97
C VAL A 379 -18.12 -12.36 -11.67
N PHE A 380 -16.86 -12.55 -11.97
CA PHE A 380 -16.06 -11.53 -12.63
C PHE A 380 -15.16 -12.12 -13.71
N TYR A 381 -14.81 -11.27 -14.67
CA TYR A 381 -13.71 -11.43 -15.60
C TYR A 381 -12.84 -10.18 -15.58
N ARG A 382 -11.53 -10.36 -15.42
CA ARG A 382 -10.53 -9.27 -15.42
C ARG A 382 -9.44 -9.60 -16.42
N LEU A 383 -9.05 -8.57 -17.18
CA LEU A 383 -7.88 -8.59 -18.04
C LEU A 383 -6.96 -7.47 -17.60
N VAL A 384 -5.75 -7.82 -17.18
CA VAL A 384 -4.67 -6.89 -16.84
C VAL A 384 -3.69 -6.89 -18.01
N GLU A 385 -3.48 -5.73 -18.61
CA GLU A 385 -2.53 -5.48 -19.71
C GLU A 385 -1.30 -4.81 -19.11
N ASP A 386 -0.08 -5.21 -19.52
CA ASP A 386 1.21 -4.69 -19.06
C ASP A 386 1.38 -4.79 -17.53
N GLU A 387 1.04 -5.94 -16.93
CA GLU A 387 1.04 -6.13 -15.47
C GLU A 387 2.40 -5.80 -14.84
N ILE A 388 2.45 -4.82 -13.95
CA ILE A 388 3.67 -4.49 -13.19
C ILE A 388 3.89 -5.55 -12.13
N SER A 389 4.97 -6.33 -12.25
CA SER A 389 5.29 -7.41 -11.32
C SER A 389 6.76 -7.43 -10.95
N ARG A 390 7.08 -8.05 -9.81
CA ARG A 390 8.47 -8.37 -9.45
C ARG A 390 9.04 -9.36 -10.45
N ALA A 391 10.22 -9.05 -10.97
CA ALA A 391 10.95 -9.86 -11.91
C ALA A 391 12.33 -10.25 -11.36
N VAL A 392 12.76 -11.47 -11.63
CA VAL A 392 14.05 -12.00 -11.19
C VAL A 392 14.87 -12.39 -12.42
N PHE A 393 16.04 -11.80 -12.54
CA PHE A 393 16.97 -12.07 -13.63
C PHE A 393 18.32 -12.59 -13.08
N VAL A 394 19.07 -13.28 -13.92
CA VAL A 394 20.46 -13.66 -13.60
C VAL A 394 21.37 -12.43 -13.75
N ASP A 395 22.22 -12.18 -12.78
CA ASP A 395 23.26 -11.16 -12.89
C ASP A 395 24.38 -11.66 -13.83
N ARG A 396 24.51 -11.01 -15.01
CA ARG A 396 25.52 -11.39 -16.02
C ARG A 396 26.95 -11.17 -15.56
N SER A 397 27.17 -10.36 -14.53
CA SER A 397 28.49 -10.13 -13.95
C SER A 397 28.88 -11.21 -12.94
N ASN A 398 27.88 -11.88 -12.35
CA ASN A 398 28.07 -12.96 -11.37
C ASN A 398 26.84 -13.90 -11.41
N LEU A 399 26.95 -15.02 -12.10
CA LEU A 399 25.84 -15.94 -12.34
C LEU A 399 25.27 -16.60 -11.07
N ASN A 400 25.98 -16.52 -9.94
CA ASN A 400 25.47 -16.93 -8.63
C ASN A 400 24.54 -15.91 -8.00
N ARG A 401 24.46 -14.70 -8.58
CA ARG A 401 23.69 -13.58 -8.07
C ARG A 401 22.42 -13.37 -8.91
N ILE A 402 21.35 -12.96 -8.26
CA ILE A 402 20.13 -12.53 -8.93
C ILE A 402 19.97 -11.01 -8.87
N ILE A 403 19.32 -10.49 -9.89
CA ILE A 403 18.77 -9.15 -9.93
C ILE A 403 17.27 -9.26 -9.65
N LEU A 404 16.83 -8.67 -8.55
CA LEU A 404 15.43 -8.53 -8.19
C LEU A 404 14.97 -7.12 -8.58
N THR A 405 14.07 -7.02 -9.55
CA THR A 405 13.58 -5.76 -10.10
C THR A 405 12.08 -5.80 -10.36
N TYR A 406 11.58 -4.88 -11.14
CA TYR A 406 10.21 -4.87 -11.66
C TYR A 406 10.22 -4.92 -13.18
N ASP A 407 9.20 -5.54 -13.75
CA ASP A 407 9.00 -5.56 -15.19
C ASP A 407 7.50 -5.56 -15.53
N ASN A 408 7.17 -5.19 -16.75
CA ASN A 408 5.82 -5.33 -17.26
C ASN A 408 5.64 -6.74 -17.85
N PHE A 409 4.79 -7.55 -17.22
CA PHE A 409 4.38 -8.83 -17.76
C PHE A 409 3.30 -8.61 -18.83
N ASP A 410 3.27 -9.42 -19.88
CA ASP A 410 2.45 -9.17 -21.06
C ASP A 410 0.97 -8.99 -20.70
N ASN A 411 0.33 -10.05 -20.22
CA ASN A 411 -1.08 -10.01 -19.86
C ASN A 411 -1.40 -11.01 -18.75
N THR A 412 -2.35 -10.62 -17.90
CA THR A 412 -2.95 -11.52 -16.93
C THR A 412 -4.46 -11.53 -17.09
N SER A 413 -5.04 -12.68 -17.37
CA SER A 413 -6.49 -12.86 -17.39
C SER A 413 -6.94 -13.64 -16.16
N ALA A 414 -8.03 -13.20 -15.55
CA ALA A 414 -8.61 -13.87 -14.38
C ALA A 414 -10.14 -13.90 -14.46
N TYR A 415 -10.73 -15.02 -14.07
CA TYR A 415 -12.17 -15.14 -13.89
C TYR A 415 -12.48 -15.91 -12.62
N GLY A 416 -13.55 -15.55 -11.95
CA GLY A 416 -13.85 -16.17 -10.66
C GLY A 416 -15.21 -15.84 -10.12
N ILE A 417 -15.41 -16.34 -8.90
CA ILE A 417 -16.59 -16.13 -8.08
C ILE A 417 -16.20 -15.49 -6.75
N GLU A 418 -17.02 -14.56 -6.31
CA GLU A 418 -16.85 -13.87 -5.03
C GLU A 418 -18.12 -14.02 -4.20
N PHE A 419 -17.97 -14.34 -2.91
CA PHE A 419 -19.06 -14.36 -1.95
C PHE A 419 -18.74 -13.42 -0.80
N SER A 420 -19.71 -12.63 -0.40
CA SER A 420 -19.60 -11.84 0.82
C SER A 420 -20.92 -11.87 1.61
N SER A 421 -20.80 -11.82 2.92
CA SER A 421 -21.95 -11.87 3.82
C SER A 421 -21.75 -10.96 5.02
N ASN A 422 -22.80 -10.23 5.36
CA ASN A 422 -22.96 -9.55 6.64
C ASN A 422 -24.25 -10.10 7.26
N TYR A 423 -24.13 -10.91 8.30
CA TYR A 423 -25.25 -11.61 8.87
C TYR A 423 -25.25 -11.54 10.40
N ARG A 424 -26.44 -11.33 10.98
CA ARG A 424 -26.68 -11.28 12.43
C ARG A 424 -27.67 -12.35 12.85
N PRO A 425 -27.24 -13.60 13.03
CA PRO A 425 -28.15 -14.71 13.39
C PRO A 425 -28.92 -14.40 14.67
N THR A 426 -28.27 -13.71 15.61
CA THR A 426 -28.87 -13.31 16.90
C THR A 426 -28.51 -11.85 17.22
N THR A 427 -29.11 -11.28 18.26
CA THR A 427 -28.82 -9.91 18.72
C THR A 427 -27.41 -9.76 19.32
N TRP A 428 -26.81 -10.85 19.75
CA TRP A 428 -25.51 -10.89 20.37
C TRP A 428 -24.36 -11.36 19.45
N TRP A 429 -24.68 -11.92 18.26
CA TRP A 429 -23.68 -12.44 17.33
C TRP A 429 -23.83 -11.81 15.94
N SER A 430 -22.74 -11.27 15.40
CA SER A 430 -22.64 -10.79 14.02
C SER A 430 -21.45 -11.42 13.32
N ILE A 431 -21.63 -11.78 12.05
CA ILE A 431 -20.67 -12.44 11.17
C ILE A 431 -20.50 -11.57 9.94
N ASN A 432 -19.25 -11.30 9.58
CA ASN A 432 -18.89 -10.76 8.27
C ASN A 432 -17.90 -11.75 7.65
N GLY A 433 -18.17 -12.21 6.44
CA GLY A 433 -17.31 -13.17 5.76
C GLY A 433 -17.18 -12.86 4.29
N SER A 434 -16.05 -13.24 3.69
CA SER A 434 -15.84 -13.27 2.26
C SER A 434 -15.09 -14.53 1.85
N PHE A 435 -15.37 -14.98 0.64
CA PHE A 435 -14.69 -16.08 -0.02
C PHE A 435 -14.53 -15.75 -1.50
N ASP A 436 -13.33 -15.87 -1.99
CA ASP A 436 -12.96 -15.59 -3.38
C ASP A 436 -12.32 -16.86 -3.94
N LEU A 437 -12.76 -17.30 -5.13
CA LEU A 437 -12.17 -18.39 -5.89
C LEU A 437 -12.02 -17.95 -7.34
N TYR A 438 -10.81 -18.01 -7.87
CA TYR A 438 -10.56 -17.59 -9.24
C TYR A 438 -9.47 -18.43 -9.92
N SER A 439 -9.59 -18.52 -11.24
CA SER A 439 -8.55 -19.01 -12.13
C SER A 439 -7.89 -17.82 -12.80
N GLN A 440 -6.56 -17.85 -12.88
CA GLN A 440 -5.73 -16.81 -13.47
C GLN A 440 -4.73 -17.46 -14.40
N THR A 441 -4.53 -16.86 -15.58
CA THR A 441 -3.44 -17.18 -16.50
C THR A 441 -2.58 -15.95 -16.65
N GLN A 442 -1.28 -16.08 -16.35
CA GLN A 442 -0.27 -15.02 -16.46
C GLN A 442 0.72 -15.40 -17.56
N THR A 443 0.99 -14.49 -18.48
CA THR A 443 1.96 -14.66 -19.60
C THR A 443 3.08 -13.65 -19.42
N SER A 444 4.34 -14.09 -19.52
CA SER A 444 5.51 -13.21 -19.56
C SER A 444 6.77 -13.91 -20.06
N ILE A 445 7.82 -13.14 -20.23
CA ILE A 445 9.18 -13.61 -20.48
C ILE A 445 9.86 -13.91 -19.15
N SER A 446 10.58 -15.03 -19.08
CA SER A 446 11.36 -15.43 -17.90
C SER A 446 12.71 -15.99 -18.29
N GLU A 447 13.69 -15.85 -17.40
CA GLU A 447 15.02 -16.42 -17.54
C GLU A 447 15.15 -17.74 -16.80
N ARG A 448 15.98 -18.63 -17.33
CA ARG A 448 16.38 -19.87 -16.68
C ARG A 448 17.82 -20.21 -17.02
N LEU A 449 18.59 -20.64 -16.02
CA LEU A 449 19.87 -21.31 -16.23
C LEU A 449 19.64 -22.77 -16.59
N THR A 450 20.33 -23.25 -17.64
CA THR A 450 20.21 -24.62 -18.14
C THR A 450 21.15 -25.59 -17.42
N VAL A 451 22.13 -25.07 -16.70
CA VAL A 451 23.13 -25.81 -15.91
C VAL A 451 23.28 -25.17 -14.54
N PRO A 452 23.82 -25.90 -13.52
CA PRO A 452 24.10 -25.34 -12.21
C PRO A 452 25.04 -24.14 -12.27
N THR A 453 24.88 -23.20 -11.34
CA THR A 453 25.56 -21.90 -11.34
C THR A 453 27.10 -21.99 -11.26
N ASP A 454 27.64 -23.04 -10.63
CA ASP A 454 29.08 -23.29 -10.48
C ASP A 454 29.81 -23.60 -11.80
N VAL A 455 29.07 -24.07 -12.81
CA VAL A 455 29.59 -24.38 -14.16
C VAL A 455 28.97 -23.54 -15.26
N ALA A 456 28.01 -22.68 -14.92
CA ALA A 456 27.26 -21.86 -15.88
C ALA A 456 28.14 -20.78 -16.52
N THR A 457 27.80 -20.48 -17.78
CA THR A 457 28.28 -19.33 -18.54
C THR A 457 27.11 -18.45 -18.97
N ILE A 458 27.36 -17.24 -19.47
CA ILE A 458 26.32 -16.35 -19.99
C ILE A 458 25.50 -17.02 -21.10
N ASN A 459 26.10 -17.95 -21.87
CA ASN A 459 25.43 -18.66 -22.96
C ASN A 459 24.42 -19.72 -22.47
N ASP A 460 24.46 -20.07 -21.17
CA ASP A 460 23.55 -21.02 -20.55
C ASP A 460 22.27 -20.37 -20.01
N ILE A 461 22.15 -19.03 -20.14
CA ILE A 461 20.94 -18.29 -19.83
C ILE A 461 19.98 -18.41 -21.01
N VAL A 462 18.82 -19.03 -20.77
CA VAL A 462 17.73 -19.12 -21.75
C VAL A 462 16.62 -18.18 -21.35
N ILE A 463 16.15 -17.39 -22.34
CA ILE A 463 15.00 -16.50 -22.22
C ILE A 463 13.84 -17.16 -22.95
N GLU A 464 12.72 -17.39 -22.26
CA GLU A 464 11.57 -18.08 -22.82
C GLU A 464 10.26 -17.39 -22.41
N SER A 465 9.26 -17.43 -23.32
CA SER A 465 7.88 -17.03 -22.97
C SER A 465 7.24 -18.15 -22.17
N VAL A 466 6.59 -17.80 -21.06
CA VAL A 466 5.99 -18.73 -20.10
C VAL A 466 4.56 -18.34 -19.83
N ASP A 467 3.67 -19.32 -19.89
CA ASP A 467 2.29 -19.22 -19.43
C ASP A 467 2.14 -19.97 -18.10
N VAL A 468 1.57 -19.32 -17.11
CA VAL A 468 1.28 -19.93 -15.81
C VAL A 468 -0.20 -19.86 -15.51
N ASP A 469 -0.82 -21.04 -15.47
CA ASP A 469 -2.18 -21.21 -14.99
C ASP A 469 -2.19 -21.45 -13.48
N ASN A 470 -3.06 -20.72 -12.79
CA ASN A 470 -3.18 -20.79 -11.34
C ASN A 470 -4.63 -20.75 -10.92
N VAL A 471 -5.01 -21.57 -9.92
CA VAL A 471 -6.31 -21.49 -9.23
C VAL A 471 -6.05 -21.09 -7.79
N ALA A 472 -6.51 -19.90 -7.45
CA ALA A 472 -6.32 -19.34 -6.12
C ALA A 472 -7.66 -19.13 -5.40
N TRP A 473 -7.62 -19.20 -4.08
CA TRP A 473 -8.77 -18.90 -3.25
C TRP A 473 -8.37 -18.27 -1.92
N ASN A 474 -9.26 -17.40 -1.42
CA ASN A 474 -9.06 -16.69 -0.17
C ASN A 474 -10.34 -16.78 0.66
N PHE A 475 -10.17 -16.84 1.97
CA PHE A 475 -11.27 -16.84 2.92
C PHE A 475 -10.98 -15.87 4.06
N ARG A 476 -11.97 -15.08 4.44
CA ARG A 476 -11.91 -14.15 5.58
C ARG A 476 -13.21 -14.25 6.35
N MET A 477 -13.11 -14.30 7.67
CA MET A 477 -14.30 -14.30 8.53
C MET A 477 -14.03 -13.51 9.80
N PHE A 478 -14.88 -12.53 10.06
CA PHE A 478 -14.90 -11.75 11.29
C PHE A 478 -16.18 -12.06 12.06
N ASN A 479 -16.04 -12.43 13.32
CA ASN A 479 -17.12 -12.66 14.27
C ASN A 479 -17.05 -11.63 15.39
N ASN A 480 -18.20 -11.11 15.79
CA ASN A 480 -18.33 -10.26 16.97
C ASN A 480 -19.45 -10.80 17.85
N PHE A 481 -19.11 -11.03 19.12
CA PHE A 481 -19.97 -11.61 20.15
C PHE A 481 -20.23 -10.55 21.22
N LYS A 482 -21.42 -9.96 21.21
CA LYS A 482 -21.84 -8.95 22.18
C LYS A 482 -22.45 -9.62 23.41
N VAL A 483 -21.62 -9.89 24.42
CA VAL A 483 -22.04 -10.59 25.66
C VAL A 483 -22.93 -9.70 26.54
N SER A 484 -22.63 -8.39 26.58
CA SER A 484 -23.44 -7.40 27.29
C SER A 484 -23.41 -6.04 26.55
N LYS A 485 -24.07 -5.02 27.12
CA LYS A 485 -23.94 -3.63 26.61
C LYS A 485 -22.52 -3.10 26.67
N SER A 486 -21.73 -3.61 27.60
CA SER A 486 -20.37 -3.13 27.88
C SER A 486 -19.28 -4.07 27.38
N LEU A 487 -19.55 -5.36 27.19
CA LEU A 487 -18.55 -6.37 26.88
C LEU A 487 -18.84 -7.05 25.54
N SER A 488 -17.84 -7.06 24.68
CA SER A 488 -17.84 -7.82 23.42
C SER A 488 -16.52 -8.55 23.20
N PHE A 489 -16.60 -9.70 22.52
CA PHE A 489 -15.46 -10.45 22.00
C PHE A 489 -15.49 -10.45 20.49
N SER A 490 -14.32 -10.57 19.88
CA SER A 490 -14.17 -10.72 18.43
C SER A 490 -13.24 -11.87 18.11
N ALA A 491 -13.48 -12.49 16.94
CA ALA A 491 -12.57 -13.46 16.35
C ALA A 491 -12.48 -13.18 14.85
N PHE A 492 -11.27 -13.11 14.33
CA PHE A 492 -10.97 -12.92 12.91
C PHE A 492 -10.11 -14.07 12.42
N GLY A 493 -10.54 -14.73 11.34
CA GLY A 493 -9.78 -15.75 10.65
C GLY A 493 -9.51 -15.32 9.21
N PHE A 494 -8.29 -15.56 8.77
CA PHE A 494 -7.82 -15.33 7.42
C PHE A 494 -7.13 -16.59 6.88
N TYR A 495 -7.40 -16.94 5.64
CA TYR A 495 -6.70 -17.95 4.89
C TYR A 495 -6.50 -17.48 3.45
N ARG A 496 -5.26 -17.51 2.98
CA ARG A 496 -4.87 -17.35 1.58
C ARG A 496 -4.37 -18.69 1.07
N GLY A 497 -4.98 -19.21 0.03
CA GLY A 497 -4.53 -20.43 -0.65
C GLY A 497 -3.15 -20.23 -1.30
N GLN A 498 -2.60 -21.34 -1.80
CA GLN A 498 -1.44 -21.31 -2.66
C GLN A 498 -1.69 -20.41 -3.87
N ASN A 499 -0.69 -19.67 -4.29
CA ASN A 499 -0.76 -18.81 -5.47
C ASN A 499 0.53 -18.92 -6.26
N ARG A 500 0.43 -19.18 -7.56
CA ARG A 500 1.57 -19.33 -8.46
C ARG A 500 1.60 -18.19 -9.47
N ASN A 501 2.77 -17.59 -9.62
CA ASN A 501 3.08 -16.65 -10.70
C ASN A 501 4.24 -17.18 -11.55
N ILE A 502 4.73 -16.38 -12.49
CA ILE A 502 5.81 -16.76 -13.43
C ILE A 502 7.08 -17.24 -12.71
N GLN A 503 7.42 -16.67 -11.56
CA GLN A 503 8.70 -16.88 -10.91
C GLN A 503 8.61 -17.62 -9.59
N PHE A 504 7.48 -17.50 -8.89
CA PHE A 504 7.31 -18.03 -7.55
C PHE A 504 5.96 -18.72 -7.38
N GLU A 505 5.99 -19.77 -6.58
CA GLU A 505 4.81 -20.39 -6.00
C GLU A 505 4.73 -20.01 -4.52
N MET A 506 3.78 -19.14 -4.17
CA MET A 506 3.58 -18.70 -2.80
C MET A 506 2.81 -19.75 -2.00
N LYS A 507 3.35 -20.15 -0.86
CA LYS A 507 2.73 -21.12 0.05
C LYS A 507 1.46 -20.56 0.70
N PRO A 508 0.52 -21.41 1.12
CA PRO A 508 -0.65 -20.96 1.87
C PRO A 508 -0.27 -20.20 3.14
N MET A 509 -1.02 -19.14 3.44
CA MET A 509 -0.85 -18.36 4.66
C MET A 509 -2.17 -18.25 5.40
N TYR A 510 -2.17 -18.45 6.71
CA TYR A 510 -3.37 -18.32 7.54
C TYR A 510 -3.03 -17.85 8.94
N PHE A 511 -3.99 -17.17 9.57
CA PHE A 511 -3.88 -16.76 10.97
C PHE A 511 -5.24 -16.50 11.59
N VAL A 512 -5.27 -16.48 12.91
CA VAL A 512 -6.47 -16.19 13.71
C VAL A 512 -6.11 -15.12 14.76
N ASN A 513 -6.95 -14.09 14.83
CA ASN A 513 -6.87 -13.04 15.84
C ASN A 513 -8.10 -13.12 16.75
N VAL A 514 -7.93 -12.87 18.04
CA VAL A 514 -9.03 -12.75 19.00
C VAL A 514 -8.94 -11.42 19.73
N GLY A 515 -10.10 -10.89 20.11
CA GLY A 515 -10.18 -9.60 20.76
C GLY A 515 -11.25 -9.53 21.84
N MET A 516 -11.06 -8.67 22.79
CA MET A 516 -12.02 -8.30 23.81
C MET A 516 -12.12 -6.77 23.91
N ARG A 517 -13.32 -6.27 24.03
CA ARG A 517 -13.58 -4.86 24.25
C ARG A 517 -14.54 -4.69 25.43
N TYR A 518 -14.13 -3.91 26.42
CA TYR A 518 -14.93 -3.58 27.59
C TYR A 518 -15.09 -2.07 27.73
N SER A 519 -16.34 -1.60 27.65
CA SER A 519 -16.70 -0.18 27.80
C SER A 519 -17.23 0.09 29.20
N PHE A 520 -16.76 1.13 29.88
CA PHE A 520 -17.11 1.52 31.24
C PHE A 520 -17.21 3.05 31.36
N LEU A 521 -17.52 3.59 32.51
CA LEU A 521 -17.79 5.02 32.73
C LEU A 521 -18.84 5.57 31.74
N ASP A 522 -20.01 4.93 31.68
CA ASP A 522 -21.08 5.28 30.74
C ASP A 522 -20.62 5.30 29.26
N SER A 523 -19.78 4.34 28.90
CA SER A 523 -19.15 4.21 27.59
C SER A 523 -18.18 5.35 27.21
N LYS A 524 -17.74 6.15 28.19
CA LYS A 524 -16.68 7.15 27.97
C LYS A 524 -15.30 6.52 27.92
N ALA A 525 -15.08 5.45 28.67
CA ALA A 525 -13.83 4.70 28.64
C ALA A 525 -14.04 3.34 27.98
N THR A 526 -13.02 2.89 27.26
CA THR A 526 -13.00 1.57 26.63
C THR A 526 -11.62 0.96 26.85
N PHE A 527 -11.60 -0.23 27.41
CA PHE A 527 -10.44 -1.10 27.45
C PHE A 527 -10.55 -2.10 26.31
N SER A 528 -9.48 -2.32 25.58
CA SER A 528 -9.37 -3.33 24.52
C SER A 528 -8.17 -4.24 24.77
N PHE A 529 -8.36 -5.51 24.49
CA PHE A 529 -7.31 -6.51 24.43
C PHE A 529 -7.43 -7.23 23.10
N ASN A 530 -6.32 -7.35 22.35
CA ASN A 530 -6.26 -8.16 21.14
C ASN A 530 -5.06 -9.11 21.26
N TYR A 531 -5.23 -10.33 20.79
CA TYR A 531 -4.17 -11.29 20.62
C TYR A 531 -4.19 -11.73 19.14
N ASN A 532 -3.17 -11.30 18.42
CA ASN A 532 -3.02 -11.52 16.99
C ASN A 532 -2.27 -12.80 16.76
N ASP A 533 -2.57 -13.46 15.62
CA ASP A 533 -1.91 -14.70 15.18
C ASP A 533 -1.69 -15.70 16.32
N ILE A 534 -2.77 -16.06 17.02
CA ILE A 534 -2.72 -16.87 18.25
C ILE A 534 -2.04 -18.22 18.08
N PHE A 535 -1.91 -18.70 16.84
CA PHE A 535 -1.25 -19.96 16.48
C PHE A 535 0.17 -19.76 15.95
N ASN A 536 0.64 -18.52 15.79
CA ASN A 536 1.96 -18.18 15.22
C ASN A 536 2.18 -18.82 13.84
N THR A 537 1.20 -18.63 12.94
CA THR A 537 1.16 -19.24 11.61
C THR A 537 1.30 -18.24 10.46
N MET A 538 1.34 -16.94 10.77
CA MET A 538 1.48 -15.89 9.77
C MET A 538 2.93 -15.78 9.32
N ARG A 539 3.22 -16.40 8.18
CA ARG A 539 4.54 -16.37 7.53
C ARG A 539 4.37 -16.32 6.01
N PHE A 540 5.36 -15.76 5.33
CA PHE A 540 5.44 -15.74 3.88
C PHE A 540 6.45 -16.80 3.44
N GLY A 541 5.97 -17.84 2.75
CA GLY A 541 6.80 -18.86 2.17
C GLY A 541 6.63 -18.92 0.65
N PHE A 542 7.71 -19.23 -0.07
CA PHE A 542 7.69 -19.39 -1.50
C PHE A 542 8.65 -20.50 -1.96
N ASP A 543 8.34 -21.07 -3.11
CA ASP A 543 9.23 -21.90 -3.91
C ASP A 543 9.38 -21.25 -5.28
N GLY A 544 10.59 -21.16 -5.82
CA GLY A 544 10.89 -20.61 -7.14
C GLY A 544 11.73 -21.59 -7.95
N ASP A 545 11.45 -21.69 -9.25
CA ASP A 545 12.20 -22.53 -10.18
C ASP A 545 13.04 -21.69 -11.15
N ARG A 546 12.84 -20.36 -11.12
CA ARG A 546 13.43 -19.43 -12.09
C ARG A 546 14.11 -18.25 -11.37
N PRO A 547 15.29 -17.84 -11.82
CA PRO A 547 16.14 -18.39 -12.88
C PRO A 547 16.79 -19.73 -12.49
N PHE A 548 16.76 -20.10 -11.21
CA PHE A 548 17.21 -21.37 -10.64
C PHE A 548 16.38 -21.73 -9.41
N ALA A 549 16.42 -22.99 -8.99
CA ALA A 549 15.62 -23.47 -7.87
C ALA A 549 15.99 -22.76 -6.56
N GLN A 550 14.99 -22.27 -5.83
CA GLN A 550 15.13 -21.65 -4.52
C GLN A 550 13.85 -21.78 -3.71
N THR A 551 13.99 -21.85 -2.41
CA THR A 551 12.86 -21.82 -1.48
C THR A 551 13.15 -20.83 -0.36
N GLY A 552 12.14 -20.08 0.06
CA GLY A 552 12.31 -19.10 1.12
C GLY A 552 11.13 -19.05 2.07
N GLU A 553 11.40 -18.61 3.28
CA GLU A 553 10.39 -18.30 4.29
C GLU A 553 10.79 -17.03 5.03
N PHE A 554 9.83 -16.13 5.19
CA PHE A 554 9.97 -14.89 5.96
C PHE A 554 8.88 -14.81 7.01
N ASN A 555 9.24 -14.40 8.20
CA ASN A 555 8.35 -14.18 9.30
C ASN A 555 8.72 -12.90 10.06
N TRP A 556 7.74 -12.31 10.69
CA TRP A 556 7.85 -11.08 11.47
C TRP A 556 7.08 -11.23 12.77
N GLU A 557 7.19 -10.27 13.65
CA GLU A 557 6.42 -10.25 14.89
C GLU A 557 4.92 -10.15 14.59
N SER A 558 4.22 -11.28 14.58
CA SER A 558 2.78 -11.40 14.31
C SER A 558 1.97 -11.94 15.48
N ASN A 559 2.60 -12.75 16.35
CA ASN A 559 1.99 -13.35 17.54
C ASN A 559 1.94 -12.34 18.70
N THR A 560 1.33 -11.18 18.45
CA THR A 560 1.37 -10.02 19.35
C THR A 560 0.13 -9.92 20.21
N TRP A 561 0.28 -9.59 21.48
CA TRP A 561 -0.83 -9.09 22.27
C TRP A 561 -0.80 -7.56 22.37
N PHE A 562 -1.98 -6.97 22.38
CA PHE A 562 -2.18 -5.52 22.44
C PHE A 562 -3.18 -5.17 23.54
N LEU A 563 -2.82 -4.20 24.38
CA LEU A 563 -3.67 -3.56 25.39
C LEU A 563 -3.94 -2.12 24.97
N GLY A 564 -5.21 -1.75 24.89
CA GLY A 564 -5.63 -0.39 24.55
C GLY A 564 -6.55 0.21 25.60
N LEU A 565 -6.35 1.49 25.90
CA LEU A 565 -7.23 2.30 26.73
C LEU A 565 -7.62 3.55 25.94
N SER A 566 -8.92 3.75 25.74
CA SER A 566 -9.47 4.95 25.11
C SER A 566 -10.39 5.66 26.09
N TYR A 567 -10.25 6.98 26.21
CA TYR A 567 -11.11 7.81 27.07
C TYR A 567 -11.64 9.03 26.32
N ARG A 568 -12.96 9.12 26.23
CA ARG A 568 -13.67 10.25 25.62
C ARG A 568 -14.08 11.26 26.68
N PHE A 569 -13.75 12.51 26.45
CA PHE A 569 -14.06 13.62 27.36
C PHE A 569 -14.77 14.77 26.64
N GLY A 570 -15.38 15.67 27.41
CA GLY A 570 -16.15 16.79 26.89
C GLY A 570 -17.65 16.50 26.79
N SER A 571 -18.42 17.52 26.48
CA SER A 571 -19.90 17.50 26.48
C SER A 571 -20.51 17.78 25.10
N GLY A 572 -19.69 18.00 24.06
CA GLY A 572 -20.13 18.37 22.71
C GLY A 572 -20.79 17.19 22.00
N LYS A 573 -22.05 17.35 21.56
CA LYS A 573 -22.75 16.40 20.68
C LYS A 573 -22.47 16.66 19.19
N TYR A 574 -21.48 17.49 18.88
CA TYR A 574 -21.16 17.85 17.51
C TYR A 574 -20.44 16.69 16.80
N ARG A 575 -20.93 16.39 15.61
CA ARG A 575 -20.24 15.53 14.64
C ARG A 575 -19.79 16.42 13.48
N ALA A 576 -18.50 16.46 13.20
CA ALA A 576 -17.98 17.17 12.02
C ALA A 576 -18.75 16.72 10.76
N LYS A 577 -19.06 17.63 9.85
CA LYS A 577 -19.57 17.24 8.52
C LYS A 577 -18.55 16.27 7.90
N SER A 578 -19.00 15.10 7.44
CA SER A 578 -18.10 14.18 6.75
C SER A 578 -17.63 14.86 5.47
N ARG A 579 -16.31 14.98 5.31
CA ARG A 579 -15.71 15.40 4.04
C ARG A 579 -15.89 14.26 3.03
N LYS A 580 -16.00 14.60 1.75
CA LYS A 580 -15.94 13.59 0.69
C LYS A 580 -14.59 12.88 0.82
N ARG A 581 -14.60 11.60 1.12
CA ARG A 581 -13.38 10.79 1.14
C ARG A 581 -13.07 10.53 -0.33
N ARG A 582 -12.12 11.28 -0.88
CA ARG A 582 -11.60 11.00 -2.21
C ARG A 582 -10.61 9.85 -2.08
N ASP A 583 -10.58 8.99 -3.08
CA ASP A 583 -9.48 8.05 -3.26
C ASP A 583 -8.23 8.89 -3.52
N LYS A 584 -7.49 9.18 -2.46
CA LYS A 584 -6.20 9.90 -2.54
C LYS A 584 -5.08 8.95 -2.88
N ASP A 585 -5.33 7.68 -2.68
CA ASP A 585 -4.43 6.61 -3.05
C ASP A 585 -4.66 6.30 -4.54
N GLU A 586 -3.87 6.93 -5.41
CA GLU A 586 -3.43 6.15 -6.55
C GLU A 586 -2.87 4.86 -5.95
N LYS A 587 -3.34 3.73 -6.42
CA LYS A 587 -2.58 2.52 -6.27
C LYS A 587 -1.29 2.74 -7.05
N GLU A 588 -0.34 3.42 -6.44
CA GLU A 588 1.05 3.32 -6.79
C GLU A 588 1.38 1.89 -6.48
N GLY A 589 1.63 1.11 -7.53
CA GLY A 589 1.74 -0.33 -7.47
C GLY A 589 2.48 -0.76 -6.22
N SER A 590 1.73 -1.15 -5.21
CA SER A 590 2.27 -1.89 -4.10
C SER A 590 2.44 -3.33 -4.59
N GLY A 591 3.32 -3.52 -5.57
CA GLY A 591 3.84 -4.83 -5.95
C GLY A 591 4.72 -5.40 -4.85
N GLY A 592 4.44 -5.04 -3.59
CA GLY A 592 5.08 -5.60 -2.44
C GLY A 592 4.59 -7.01 -2.23
N VAL A 593 5.47 -7.96 -2.44
CA VAL A 593 5.32 -9.34 -1.98
C VAL A 593 5.51 -9.39 -0.45
N PHE A 594 5.76 -8.25 0.20
CA PHE A 594 5.99 -8.10 1.64
C PHE A 594 4.92 -7.24 2.31
#